data_4ab7536aef93925ebc21394e27f86015
#
_entry.id   4ab7536aef93925ebc21394e27f86015
#
_cell.length_a   1.000
_cell.length_b   1.000
_cell.length_c   1.000
_cell.angle_alpha   90.00
_cell.angle_beta   90.00
_cell.angle_gamma   90.00
#
_symmetry.space_group_name_H-M   'P 1'
#
loop_
_entity.id
_entity.type
_entity.pdbx_description
1 polymer ?
#
loop_
_entity_poly.entity_id
_entity_poly.type
_entity_poly.pdbx_seq_one_letter_code
_entity_poly.pdbx_strand_id
1 'polypeptide(L)'
;MPSDPNRRFGLAWLLFAGALAVHVWDEAAHDFLSVYNPTARAIRGRFPFLPLPVFSFRDWLILLGAAILLLLALSPFVFRGARWLKIAAIPVALLAGLANGTLHLLASLYYGRWMPGVYSAPLLLAAGGWLLYTARASPKNRQDKGQRARSVSAS
;
A
#
# COMPACT_ATOMS: atom_id res chain seq x y z
N MET A 1 26.32 7.67 -8.47
CA MET A 1 26.41 6.67 -7.38
C MET A 1 25.15 5.79 -7.40
N PRO A 2 25.23 4.45 -7.48
CA PRO A 2 24.05 3.61 -7.38
C PRO A 2 23.47 3.77 -5.97
N SER A 3 22.23 4.23 -5.89
CA SER A 3 21.55 4.41 -4.59
C SER A 3 21.37 3.04 -3.91
N ASP A 4 21.74 2.94 -2.64
CA ASP A 4 21.59 1.74 -1.81
C ASP A 4 20.16 1.19 -1.92
N PRO A 5 19.97 -0.10 -2.28
CA PRO A 5 18.67 -0.73 -2.42
C PRO A 5 17.81 -0.65 -1.14
N ASN A 6 18.45 -0.75 0.05
CA ASN A 6 17.72 -0.65 1.31
C ASN A 6 17.25 0.78 1.59
N ARG A 7 18.04 1.78 1.22
CA ARG A 7 17.63 3.18 1.30
C ARG A 7 16.44 3.47 0.36
N ARG A 8 16.47 2.95 -0.88
CA ARG A 8 15.35 3.11 -1.82
C ARG A 8 14.07 2.45 -1.29
N PHE A 9 14.17 1.24 -0.74
CA PHE A 9 13.04 0.56 -0.14
C PHE A 9 12.52 1.32 1.09
N GLY A 10 13.41 1.84 1.96
CA GLY A 10 13.04 2.64 3.12
C GLY A 10 12.30 3.94 2.75
N LEU A 11 12.77 4.63 1.70
CA LEU A 11 12.10 5.83 1.20
C LEU A 11 10.71 5.51 0.60
N ALA A 12 10.59 4.42 -0.16
CA ALA A 12 9.31 3.98 -0.69
C ALA A 12 8.32 3.61 0.42
N TRP A 13 8.80 2.97 1.49
CA TRP A 13 8.01 2.65 2.68
C TRP A 13 7.48 3.89 3.39
N LEU A 14 8.34 4.88 3.65
CA LEU A 14 7.93 6.14 4.28
C LEU A 14 6.94 6.92 3.42
N LEU A 15 7.20 6.99 2.11
CA LEU A 15 6.28 7.65 1.18
C LEU A 15 4.92 6.97 1.17
N PHE A 16 4.90 5.63 1.20
CA PHE A 16 3.65 4.87 1.28
C PHE A 16 2.89 5.13 2.59
N ALA A 17 3.58 5.13 3.73
CA ALA A 17 2.96 5.47 5.02
C ALA A 17 2.38 6.89 5.01
N GLY A 18 3.08 7.86 4.44
CA GLY A 18 2.59 9.23 4.27
C GLY A 18 1.40 9.32 3.31
N ALA A 19 1.46 8.62 2.17
CA ALA A 19 0.34 8.55 1.21
C ALA A 19 -0.91 7.91 1.83
N LEU A 20 -0.73 6.86 2.64
CA LEU A 20 -1.83 6.23 3.37
C LEU A 20 -2.44 7.17 4.41
N ALA A 21 -1.62 7.96 5.12
CA ALA A 21 -2.12 8.95 6.07
C ALA A 21 -2.95 10.04 5.38
N VAL A 22 -2.49 10.55 4.23
CA VAL A 22 -3.25 11.50 3.41
C VAL A 22 -4.55 10.87 2.89
N HIS A 23 -4.51 9.59 2.53
CA HIS A 23 -5.68 8.88 2.04
C HIS A 23 -6.74 8.67 3.14
N VAL A 24 -6.32 8.25 4.33
CA VAL A 24 -7.23 8.13 5.48
C VAL A 24 -7.85 9.50 5.84
N TRP A 25 -7.08 10.58 5.71
CA TRP A 25 -7.63 11.92 5.93
C TRP A 25 -8.63 12.33 4.85
N ASP A 26 -8.37 12.04 3.59
CA ASP A 26 -9.31 12.27 2.49
C ASP A 26 -10.63 11.51 2.73
N GLU A 27 -10.56 10.23 3.09
CA GLU A 27 -11.72 9.41 3.44
C GLU A 27 -12.50 9.97 4.65
N ALA A 28 -11.78 10.40 5.69
CA ALA A 28 -12.39 11.00 6.90
C ALA A 28 -13.08 12.33 6.61
N ALA A 29 -12.47 13.18 5.77
CA ALA A 29 -13.00 14.48 5.39
C ALA A 29 -14.25 14.40 4.50
N HIS A 30 -14.43 13.29 3.78
CA HIS A 30 -15.52 13.09 2.82
C HIS A 30 -16.53 12.01 3.25
N ASP A 31 -16.60 11.68 4.55
CA ASP A 31 -17.58 10.76 5.15
C ASP A 31 -17.60 9.36 4.47
N PHE A 32 -16.42 8.74 4.33
CA PHE A 32 -16.26 7.42 3.71
C PHE A 32 -17.18 6.36 4.31
N LEU A 33 -17.41 6.37 5.63
CA LEU A 33 -18.21 5.34 6.31
C LEU A 33 -19.69 5.39 5.94
N SER A 34 -20.21 6.53 5.48
CA SER A 34 -21.59 6.64 4.97
C SER A 34 -21.80 5.81 3.70
N VAL A 35 -20.72 5.54 2.94
CA VAL A 35 -20.73 4.70 1.74
C VAL A 35 -20.31 3.27 2.07
N TYR A 36 -19.24 3.12 2.84
CA TYR A 36 -18.67 1.81 3.15
C TYR A 36 -19.62 0.93 3.98
N ASN A 37 -20.16 1.44 5.08
CA ASN A 37 -20.97 0.64 6.00
C ASN A 37 -22.26 0.07 5.39
N PRO A 38 -23.05 0.84 4.63
CA PRO A 38 -24.20 0.28 3.90
C PRO A 38 -23.79 -0.77 2.87
N THR A 39 -22.71 -0.51 2.11
CA THR A 39 -22.18 -1.44 1.11
C THR A 39 -21.72 -2.76 1.76
N ALA A 40 -20.98 -2.69 2.87
CA ALA A 40 -20.53 -3.86 3.62
C ALA A 40 -21.71 -4.69 4.15
N ARG A 41 -22.77 -4.03 4.65
CA ARG A 41 -24.00 -4.73 5.09
C ARG A 41 -24.72 -5.41 3.92
N ALA A 42 -24.84 -4.73 2.78
CA ALA A 42 -25.50 -5.29 1.59
C ALA A 42 -24.74 -6.52 1.05
N ILE A 43 -23.40 -6.46 0.98
CA ILE A 43 -22.56 -7.58 0.56
C ILE A 43 -22.69 -8.74 1.56
N ARG A 44 -22.63 -8.49 2.85
CA ARG A 44 -22.81 -9.54 3.88
C ARG A 44 -24.19 -10.19 3.81
N GLY A 45 -25.23 -9.41 3.53
CA GLY A 45 -26.59 -9.95 3.35
C GLY A 45 -26.67 -10.93 2.18
N ARG A 46 -25.88 -10.71 1.13
CA ARG A 46 -25.85 -11.58 -0.05
C ARG A 46 -24.82 -12.72 0.03
N PHE A 47 -23.73 -12.48 0.76
CA PHE A 47 -22.61 -13.40 0.95
C PHE A 47 -22.21 -13.48 2.44
N PRO A 48 -22.97 -14.25 3.26
CA PRO A 48 -22.79 -14.28 4.73
C PRO A 48 -21.42 -14.79 5.20
N PHE A 49 -20.71 -15.53 4.33
CA PHE A 49 -19.36 -16.05 4.62
C PHE A 49 -18.25 -14.96 4.52
N LEU A 50 -18.56 -13.78 3.97
CA LEU A 50 -17.59 -12.68 3.89
C LEU A 50 -17.60 -11.88 5.20
N PRO A 51 -16.52 -11.90 5.99
CA PRO A 51 -16.43 -11.18 7.27
C PRO A 51 -16.13 -9.69 7.06
N LEU A 52 -17.04 -8.96 6.40
CA LEU A 52 -16.89 -7.52 6.21
C LEU A 52 -17.36 -6.76 7.46
N PRO A 53 -16.48 -6.17 8.26
CA PRO A 53 -16.87 -5.42 9.44
C PRO A 53 -17.57 -4.12 9.06
N VAL A 54 -18.44 -3.63 9.96
CA VAL A 54 -18.92 -2.25 9.95
C VAL A 54 -18.28 -1.52 11.12
N PHE A 55 -17.94 -0.26 10.90
CA PHE A 55 -17.16 0.52 11.86
C PHE A 55 -17.93 1.72 12.38
N SER A 56 -17.71 2.09 13.65
CA SER A 56 -17.88 3.47 14.07
C SER A 56 -16.74 4.33 13.50
N PHE A 57 -16.96 5.63 13.34
CA PHE A 57 -15.90 6.54 12.87
C PHE A 57 -14.64 6.48 13.75
N ARG A 58 -14.84 6.42 15.06
CA ARG A 58 -13.76 6.34 16.04
C ARG A 58 -12.94 5.07 15.88
N ASP A 59 -13.59 3.90 15.79
CA ASP A 59 -12.88 2.61 15.72
C ASP A 59 -12.12 2.48 14.40
N TRP A 60 -12.75 2.93 13.31
CA TRP A 60 -12.13 2.97 11.99
C TRP A 60 -10.87 3.86 11.99
N LEU A 61 -10.97 5.08 12.54
CA LEU A 61 -9.84 6.01 12.58
C LEU A 61 -8.71 5.51 13.49
N ILE A 62 -9.05 4.92 14.65
CA ILE A 62 -8.07 4.32 15.57
C ILE A 62 -7.34 3.17 14.88
N LEU A 63 -8.07 2.27 14.21
CA LEU A 63 -7.47 1.12 13.51
C LEU A 63 -6.50 1.56 12.43
N LEU A 64 -6.90 2.47 11.55
CA LEU A 64 -6.05 2.96 10.46
C LEU A 64 -4.90 3.83 10.97
N GLY A 65 -5.15 4.68 11.97
CA GLY A 65 -4.10 5.47 12.63
C GLY A 65 -3.04 4.57 13.27
N ALA A 66 -3.45 3.53 13.99
CA ALA A 66 -2.54 2.55 14.57
C ALA A 66 -1.73 1.81 13.49
N ALA A 67 -2.35 1.44 12.35
CA ALA A 67 -1.64 0.83 11.24
C ALA A 67 -0.58 1.77 10.64
N ILE A 68 -0.89 3.05 10.46
CA ILE A 68 0.07 4.06 9.97
C ILE A 68 1.22 4.24 10.97
N LEU A 69 0.92 4.36 12.27
CA LEU A 69 1.94 4.47 13.31
C LEU A 69 2.84 3.22 13.34
N LEU A 70 2.29 2.04 13.16
CA LEU A 70 3.06 0.80 13.06
C LEU A 70 4.00 0.81 11.84
N LEU A 71 3.52 1.25 10.67
CA LEU A 71 4.38 1.40 9.49
C LEU A 71 5.55 2.36 9.77
N LEU A 72 5.29 3.49 10.43
CA LEU A 72 6.33 4.45 10.79
C LEU A 72 7.31 3.88 11.83
N ALA A 73 6.82 3.17 12.85
CA ALA A 73 7.65 2.53 13.86
C ALA A 73 8.56 1.44 13.30
N LEU A 74 8.13 0.75 12.23
CA LEU A 74 8.93 -0.28 11.55
C LEU A 74 9.98 0.30 10.60
N SER A 75 9.95 1.59 10.27
CA SER A 75 10.88 2.21 9.32
C SER A 75 12.37 1.95 9.60
N PRO A 76 12.88 2.02 10.85
CA PRO A 76 14.29 1.74 11.11
C PRO A 76 14.74 0.34 10.67
N PHE A 77 13.87 -0.65 10.82
CA PHE A 77 14.13 -2.03 10.37
C PHE A 77 14.10 -2.16 8.85
N VAL A 78 13.21 -1.39 8.20
CA VAL A 78 13.14 -1.32 6.73
C VAL A 78 14.44 -0.78 6.15
N PHE A 79 14.99 0.30 6.71
CA PHE A 79 16.28 0.89 6.28
C PHE A 79 17.46 -0.04 6.52
N ARG A 80 17.38 -0.91 7.54
CA ARG A 80 18.37 -1.97 7.81
C ARG A 80 18.22 -3.19 6.88
N GLY A 81 17.23 -3.21 6.00
CA GLY A 81 17.03 -4.26 5.00
C GLY A 81 16.42 -5.55 5.54
N ALA A 82 15.62 -5.47 6.61
CA ALA A 82 14.93 -6.63 7.18
C ALA A 82 14.09 -7.37 6.12
N ARG A 83 14.46 -8.63 5.84
CA ARG A 83 13.85 -9.43 4.74
C ARG A 83 12.36 -9.67 4.94
N TRP A 84 11.93 -9.92 6.17
CA TRP A 84 10.52 -10.16 6.47
C TRP A 84 9.65 -8.94 6.14
N LEU A 85 10.17 -7.71 6.29
CA LEU A 85 9.46 -6.49 5.91
C LEU A 85 9.34 -6.33 4.39
N LYS A 86 10.31 -6.80 3.61
CA LYS A 86 10.17 -6.85 2.15
C LYS A 86 9.06 -7.80 1.72
N ILE A 87 8.92 -8.93 2.41
CA ILE A 87 7.84 -9.89 2.16
C ILE A 87 6.49 -9.29 2.58
N ALA A 88 6.42 -8.70 3.79
CA ALA A 88 5.20 -8.07 4.30
C ALA A 88 4.76 -6.84 3.47
N ALA A 89 5.71 -6.11 2.88
CA ALA A 89 5.42 -4.97 2.02
C ALA A 89 4.61 -5.35 0.76
N ILE A 90 4.74 -6.58 0.27
CA ILE A 90 4.04 -7.02 -0.94
C ILE A 90 2.52 -7.01 -0.75
N PRO A 91 1.93 -7.76 0.20
CA PRO A 91 0.48 -7.69 0.42
C PRO A 91 0.02 -6.31 0.88
N VAL A 92 0.80 -5.58 1.67
CA VAL A 92 0.47 -4.20 2.07
C VAL A 92 0.36 -3.28 0.85
N ALA A 93 1.35 -3.29 -0.06
CA ALA A 93 1.32 -2.49 -1.27
C ALA A 93 0.17 -2.89 -2.21
N LEU A 94 -0.10 -4.19 -2.34
CA LEU A 94 -1.17 -4.70 -3.19
C LEU A 94 -2.55 -4.35 -2.65
N LEU A 95 -2.82 -4.58 -1.36
CA LEU A 95 -4.15 -4.44 -0.78
C LEU A 95 -4.42 -2.99 -0.37
N ALA A 96 -3.59 -2.41 0.51
CA ALA A 96 -3.80 -1.07 1.02
C ALA A 96 -3.36 0.03 0.04
N GLY A 97 -2.51 -0.28 -0.94
CA GLY A 97 -2.09 0.66 -1.98
C GLY A 97 -2.89 0.50 -3.27
N LEU A 98 -2.56 -0.53 -4.05
CA LEU A 98 -3.06 -0.67 -5.42
C LEU A 98 -4.56 -1.01 -5.47
N ALA A 99 -5.00 -2.03 -4.74
CA ALA A 99 -6.42 -2.43 -4.75
C ALA A 99 -7.30 -1.32 -4.17
N ASN A 100 -6.92 -0.75 -3.02
CA ASN A 100 -7.68 0.31 -2.37
C ASN A 100 -7.79 1.56 -3.26
N GLY A 101 -6.67 2.10 -3.75
CA GLY A 101 -6.68 3.26 -4.65
C GLY A 101 -7.48 3.00 -5.95
N THR A 102 -7.36 1.81 -6.54
CA THR A 102 -8.13 1.43 -7.73
C THR A 102 -9.63 1.39 -7.45
N LEU A 103 -10.05 0.84 -6.30
CA LEU A 103 -11.45 0.76 -5.93
C LEU A 103 -12.08 2.14 -5.77
N HIS A 104 -11.39 3.13 -5.19
CA HIS A 104 -11.90 4.51 -5.10
C HIS A 104 -12.09 5.17 -6.47
N LEU A 105 -11.14 4.95 -7.41
CA LEU A 105 -11.28 5.46 -8.78
C LEU A 105 -12.45 4.78 -9.51
N LEU A 106 -12.55 3.45 -9.42
CA LEU A 106 -13.63 2.69 -10.05
C LEU A 106 -15.00 3.03 -9.45
N ALA A 107 -15.08 3.20 -8.12
CA ALA A 107 -16.32 3.63 -7.47
C ALA A 107 -16.75 5.02 -7.95
N SER A 108 -15.82 5.98 -8.04
CA SER A 108 -16.12 7.33 -8.53
C SER A 108 -16.60 7.29 -9.98
N LEU A 109 -15.97 6.48 -10.83
CA LEU A 109 -16.38 6.30 -12.23
C LEU A 109 -17.77 5.64 -12.33
N TYR A 110 -18.01 4.59 -11.55
CA TYR A 110 -19.27 3.84 -11.56
C TYR A 110 -20.45 4.69 -11.10
N TYR A 111 -20.28 5.49 -10.04
CA TYR A 111 -21.34 6.35 -9.51
C TYR A 111 -21.43 7.71 -10.21
N GLY A 112 -20.53 8.03 -11.15
CA GLY A 112 -20.51 9.31 -11.87
C GLY A 112 -20.31 10.53 -10.96
N ARG A 113 -19.68 10.35 -9.78
CA ARG A 113 -19.42 11.41 -8.80
C ARG A 113 -18.13 11.16 -8.04
N TRP A 114 -17.55 12.22 -7.47
CA TRP A 114 -16.39 12.13 -6.62
C TRP A 114 -16.74 11.36 -5.33
N MET A 115 -16.11 10.19 -5.17
CA MET A 115 -16.30 9.36 -3.98
C MET A 115 -15.21 9.68 -2.95
N PRO A 116 -15.48 9.48 -1.64
CA PRO A 116 -14.45 9.62 -0.60
C PRO A 116 -13.20 8.83 -0.94
N GLY A 117 -12.00 9.42 -0.69
CA GLY A 117 -10.71 8.78 -0.98
C GLY A 117 -10.22 8.93 -2.43
N VAL A 118 -11.04 9.43 -3.35
CA VAL A 118 -10.66 9.52 -4.78
C VAL A 118 -9.57 10.56 -5.04
N TYR A 119 -9.52 11.65 -4.28
CA TYR A 119 -8.54 12.71 -4.49
C TYR A 119 -7.11 12.26 -4.18
N SER A 120 -6.96 11.42 -3.17
CA SER A 120 -5.68 10.86 -2.74
C SER A 120 -5.36 9.49 -3.39
N ALA A 121 -6.33 8.85 -4.06
CA ALA A 121 -6.14 7.55 -4.71
C ALA A 121 -4.96 7.50 -5.69
N PRO A 122 -4.71 8.50 -6.58
CA PRO A 122 -3.55 8.48 -7.46
C PRO A 122 -2.22 8.50 -6.71
N LEU A 123 -2.12 9.25 -5.62
CA LEU A 123 -0.93 9.27 -4.76
C LEU A 123 -0.71 7.91 -4.11
N LEU A 124 -1.76 7.29 -3.60
CA LEU A 124 -1.72 5.98 -2.96
C LEU A 124 -1.30 4.89 -3.97
N LEU A 125 -1.82 4.93 -5.20
CA LEU A 125 -1.43 4.04 -6.29
C LEU A 125 0.05 4.17 -6.65
N ALA A 126 0.53 5.40 -6.82
CA ALA A 126 1.93 5.65 -7.14
C ALA A 126 2.87 5.19 -6.02
N ALA A 127 2.55 5.49 -4.77
CA ALA A 127 3.33 5.08 -3.61
C ALA A 127 3.30 3.55 -3.42
N GLY A 128 2.13 2.91 -3.58
CA GLY A 128 1.97 1.46 -3.52
C GLY A 128 2.74 0.73 -4.62
N GLY A 129 2.68 1.24 -5.85
CA GLY A 129 3.44 0.72 -6.99
C GLY A 129 4.96 0.80 -6.76
N TRP A 130 5.43 1.93 -6.24
CA TRP A 130 6.85 2.10 -5.93
C TRP A 130 7.30 1.21 -4.76
N LEU A 131 6.49 1.09 -3.72
CA LEU A 131 6.77 0.18 -2.61
C LEU A 131 6.87 -1.28 -3.11
N LEU A 132 5.92 -1.72 -3.94
CA LEU A 132 5.91 -3.06 -4.52
C LEU A 132 7.15 -3.31 -5.40
N TYR A 133 7.50 -2.33 -6.24
CA TYR A 133 8.68 -2.41 -7.09
C TYR A 133 9.97 -2.55 -6.26
N THR A 134 10.16 -1.73 -5.25
CA THR A 134 11.37 -1.74 -4.42
C THR A 134 11.45 -2.97 -3.51
N ALA A 135 10.31 -3.48 -3.02
CA ALA A 135 10.25 -4.72 -2.24
C ALA A 135 10.67 -5.96 -3.06
N ARG A 136 10.32 -5.99 -4.36
CA ARG A 136 10.67 -7.07 -5.29
C ARG A 136 12.08 -6.97 -5.87
N ALA A 137 12.71 -5.79 -5.84
CA ALA A 137 14.07 -5.58 -6.34
C ALA A 137 15.10 -6.26 -5.43
N SER A 138 15.31 -7.57 -5.64
CA SER A 138 16.28 -8.37 -4.86
C SER A 138 17.71 -8.15 -5.34
N PRO A 139 18.72 -8.11 -4.45
CA PRO A 139 20.14 -8.00 -4.84
C PRO A 139 20.64 -9.17 -5.68
N LYS A 140 19.99 -10.32 -5.61
CA LYS A 140 20.40 -11.58 -6.25
C LYS A 140 20.51 -11.51 -7.78
N ASN A 141 19.71 -10.65 -8.42
CA ASN A 141 19.69 -10.56 -9.89
C ASN A 141 20.87 -9.78 -10.49
N ARG A 142 21.70 -9.11 -9.67
CA ARG A 142 22.92 -8.45 -10.17
C ARG A 142 24.15 -9.37 -10.15
N GLN A 143 24.23 -10.30 -9.20
CA GLN A 143 25.35 -11.26 -9.14
C GLN A 143 25.28 -12.25 -10.29
N ASP A 144 24.11 -12.78 -10.65
CA ASP A 144 23.94 -13.69 -11.79
C ASP A 144 24.27 -13.03 -13.13
N LYS A 145 23.89 -11.77 -13.32
CA LYS A 145 24.25 -11.02 -14.54
C LYS A 145 25.75 -10.71 -14.61
N GLY A 146 26.38 -10.40 -13.49
CA GLY A 146 27.83 -10.16 -13.41
C GLY A 146 28.65 -11.43 -13.63
N GLN A 147 28.22 -12.57 -13.12
CA GLN A 147 28.87 -13.86 -13.37
C GLN A 147 28.71 -14.32 -14.81
N ARG A 148 27.52 -14.19 -15.40
CA ARG A 148 27.30 -14.52 -16.82
C ARG A 148 28.12 -13.63 -17.76
N ALA A 149 28.24 -12.32 -17.46
CA ALA A 149 29.08 -11.43 -18.26
C ALA A 149 30.58 -11.79 -18.21
N ARG A 150 31.07 -12.25 -17.04
CA ARG A 150 32.46 -12.68 -16.85
C ARG A 150 32.74 -14.04 -17.54
N SER A 151 31.79 -14.96 -17.54
CA SER A 151 31.96 -16.26 -18.20
C SER A 151 31.99 -16.16 -19.74
N VAL A 152 31.25 -15.17 -20.31
CA VAL A 152 31.25 -14.91 -21.77
C VAL A 152 32.53 -14.17 -22.23
N SER A 153 33.18 -13.38 -21.37
CA SER A 153 34.43 -12.68 -21.72
C SER A 153 35.68 -13.54 -21.51
N ALA A 154 35.54 -14.73 -20.92
CA ALA A 154 36.66 -15.68 -20.69
C ALA A 154 36.69 -16.87 -21.67
N SER A 155 35.74 -16.93 -22.59
CA SER A 155 35.69 -17.87 -23.75
C SER A 155 36.12 -17.19 -25.02
#